data_1ad8796bfcf6010e2a44ad16ef711abd
#
_entry.id   1ad8796bfcf6010e2a44ad16ef711abd
#
_cell.length_a   1.000
_cell.length_b   1.000
_cell.length_c   1.000
_cell.angle_alpha   90.00
_cell.angle_beta   90.00
_cell.angle_gamma   90.00
#
_symmetry.space_group_name_H-M   'P 1'
#
loop_
_entity.id
_entity.type
_entity.pdbx_description
1 polymer ?
#
loop_
_entity_poly.entity_id
_entity_poly.type
_entity_poly.pdbx_seq_one_letter_code
_entity_poly.pdbx_strand_id
1 'polypeptide(L)'
;SKFNGEEVTTKLQKAIHYIAGTEFDVVNNLTLNVEGYYKDFRQLTSMNRNQKYSDNDAPLGTPELLRKDFMIEKGRAYGLDVSLKYENMRWYLWGAYSLGYVNKDYEDVDKVLHTYRTHYDRRHNMNLMATYTAGSKHQWEISARWNFGTGFPFTKVSAFYEKLPYDNIYFDPYTESGYLGIIYDELNNGQLPTYHRLDIDVKRKFYFTEN
;
A
#
# COMPACT_ATOMS: atom_id res chain seq x y z
N SER A 1 -28.17 10.27 -1.78
CA SER A 1 -28.11 10.34 -0.29
C SER A 1 -27.92 11.79 0.13
N LYS A 2 -28.49 12.20 1.24
CA LYS A 2 -28.29 13.54 1.80
C LYS A 2 -27.36 13.48 2.99
N PHE A 3 -26.40 14.38 3.06
CA PHE A 3 -25.54 14.57 4.23
C PHE A 3 -25.64 16.05 4.64
N ASN A 4 -26.01 16.33 5.89
CA ASN A 4 -26.28 17.68 6.41
C ASN A 4 -27.26 18.51 5.56
N GLY A 5 -28.26 17.85 4.92
CA GLY A 5 -29.27 18.54 4.09
C GLY A 5 -28.87 18.76 2.64
N GLU A 6 -27.61 18.59 2.28
CA GLU A 6 -27.12 18.69 0.90
C GLU A 6 -27.16 17.33 0.19
N GLU A 7 -27.47 17.35 -1.11
CA GLU A 7 -27.41 16.12 -1.93
C GLU A 7 -25.96 15.69 -2.15
N VAL A 8 -25.61 14.55 -1.56
CA VAL A 8 -24.31 13.91 -1.83
C VAL A 8 -24.40 13.21 -3.17
N THR A 9 -23.79 13.77 -4.19
CA THR A 9 -23.73 13.22 -5.56
C THR A 9 -22.63 12.18 -5.72
N THR A 10 -21.84 11.91 -4.67
CA THR A 10 -20.76 10.91 -4.70
C THR A 10 -21.34 9.51 -4.80
N LYS A 11 -20.99 8.82 -5.87
CA LYS A 11 -21.31 7.40 -6.05
C LYS A 11 -20.49 6.57 -5.06
N LEU A 12 -21.07 5.47 -4.58
CA LEU A 12 -20.35 4.51 -3.71
C LEU A 12 -19.14 3.93 -4.44
N GLN A 13 -18.07 3.70 -3.72
CA GLN A 13 -16.92 2.96 -4.22
C GLN A 13 -17.35 1.54 -4.59
N LYS A 14 -16.82 1.04 -5.71
CA LYS A 14 -17.19 -0.27 -6.26
C LYS A 14 -15.97 -1.05 -6.68
N ALA A 15 -15.87 -2.29 -6.18
CA ALA A 15 -14.85 -3.24 -6.57
C ALA A 15 -15.47 -4.62 -6.82
N ILE A 16 -14.89 -5.37 -7.76
CA ILE A 16 -15.22 -6.77 -8.00
C ILE A 16 -13.96 -7.57 -7.71
N HIS A 17 -14.09 -8.62 -6.92
CA HIS A 17 -12.99 -9.49 -6.53
C HIS A 17 -13.20 -10.88 -7.11
N TYR A 18 -12.17 -11.40 -7.77
CA TYR A 18 -12.06 -12.77 -8.22
C TYR A 18 -10.92 -13.41 -7.46
N ILE A 19 -11.20 -14.50 -6.76
CA ILE A 19 -10.21 -15.21 -5.95
C ILE A 19 -10.38 -16.70 -6.25
N ALA A 20 -9.26 -17.38 -6.46
CA ALA A 20 -9.21 -18.82 -6.62
C ALA A 20 -7.96 -19.35 -5.90
N GLY A 21 -8.13 -20.40 -5.14
CA GLY A 21 -7.05 -20.99 -4.38
C GLY A 21 -7.26 -22.48 -4.16
N THR A 22 -6.18 -23.13 -3.74
CA THR A 22 -6.18 -24.52 -3.36
C THR A 22 -5.24 -24.75 -2.18
N GLU A 23 -5.63 -25.64 -1.32
CA GLU A 23 -4.83 -26.13 -0.21
C GLU A 23 -4.71 -27.66 -0.31
N PHE A 24 -3.53 -28.18 -0.13
CA PHE A 24 -3.29 -29.62 -0.15
C PHE A 24 -2.12 -30.02 0.73
N ASP A 25 -2.21 -31.20 1.28
CA ASP A 25 -1.12 -31.81 2.01
C ASP A 25 -0.13 -32.48 1.04
N VAL A 26 1.07 -31.90 0.94
CA VAL A 26 2.13 -32.40 0.03
C VAL A 26 2.66 -33.74 0.54
N VAL A 27 2.89 -33.83 1.83
CA VAL A 27 3.24 -35.04 2.60
C VAL A 27 2.65 -34.89 4.01
N ASN A 28 2.74 -35.95 4.82
CA ASN A 28 2.32 -35.87 6.21
C ASN A 28 2.93 -34.66 6.92
N ASN A 29 2.10 -33.89 7.57
CA ASN A 29 2.48 -32.67 8.34
C ASN A 29 2.99 -31.49 7.51
N LEU A 30 2.88 -31.51 6.17
CA LEU A 30 3.30 -30.41 5.29
C LEU A 30 2.13 -29.98 4.42
N THR A 31 1.55 -28.84 4.73
CA THR A 31 0.44 -28.26 4.00
C THR A 31 0.92 -27.09 3.15
N LEU A 32 0.54 -27.05 1.89
CA LEU A 32 0.77 -25.96 0.95
C LEU A 32 -0.58 -25.32 0.58
N ASN A 33 -0.65 -24.00 0.71
CA ASN A 33 -1.77 -23.20 0.22
C ASN A 33 -1.28 -22.26 -0.87
N VAL A 34 -2.03 -22.18 -1.97
CA VAL A 34 -1.75 -21.27 -3.09
C VAL A 34 -3.05 -20.57 -3.46
N GLU A 35 -3.03 -19.25 -3.47
CA GLU A 35 -4.19 -18.42 -3.81
C GLU A 35 -3.78 -17.35 -4.82
N GLY A 36 -4.57 -17.23 -5.90
CA GLY A 36 -4.46 -16.16 -6.86
C GLY A 36 -5.66 -15.23 -6.76
N TYR A 37 -5.44 -13.93 -6.90
CA TYR A 37 -6.52 -12.96 -6.86
C TYR A 37 -6.41 -11.90 -7.95
N TYR A 38 -7.58 -11.41 -8.38
CA TYR A 38 -7.74 -10.25 -9.25
C TYR A 38 -8.87 -9.36 -8.72
N LYS A 39 -8.59 -8.08 -8.52
CA LYS A 39 -9.54 -7.08 -8.03
C LYS A 39 -9.68 -5.97 -9.07
N ASP A 40 -10.89 -5.79 -9.59
CA ASP A 40 -11.27 -4.72 -10.50
C ASP A 40 -11.94 -3.59 -9.71
N PHE A 41 -11.22 -2.50 -9.51
CA PHE A 41 -11.72 -1.29 -8.87
C PHE A 41 -12.36 -0.39 -9.92
N ARG A 42 -13.67 -0.47 -10.04
CA ARG A 42 -14.44 0.29 -11.05
C ARG A 42 -14.66 1.74 -10.66
N GLN A 43 -14.61 2.01 -9.36
CA GLN A 43 -14.87 3.33 -8.81
C GLN A 43 -14.16 3.50 -7.48
N LEU A 44 -13.12 4.32 -7.48
CA LEU A 44 -12.36 4.73 -6.29
C LEU A 44 -12.39 6.25 -6.20
N THR A 45 -12.54 6.77 -4.99
CA THR A 45 -12.38 8.20 -4.74
C THR A 45 -10.94 8.48 -4.38
N SER A 46 -10.31 9.39 -5.11
CA SER A 46 -8.94 9.84 -4.87
C SER A 46 -8.89 11.37 -4.81
N MET A 47 -7.88 11.91 -4.12
CA MET A 47 -7.65 13.36 -4.14
C MET A 47 -7.32 13.81 -5.57
N ASN A 48 -7.91 14.92 -5.97
CA ASN A 48 -7.66 15.51 -7.28
C ASN A 48 -6.30 16.22 -7.31
N ARG A 49 -5.36 15.65 -8.05
CA ARG A 49 -4.00 16.21 -8.20
C ARG A 49 -3.91 17.34 -9.22
N ASN A 50 -4.95 17.51 -10.04
CA ASN A 50 -5.03 18.54 -11.06
C ASN A 50 -5.72 19.81 -10.55
N GLN A 51 -6.16 19.84 -9.29
CA GLN A 51 -6.85 20.98 -8.70
C GLN A 51 -5.94 22.22 -8.71
N LYS A 52 -6.46 23.30 -9.30
CA LYS A 52 -5.81 24.62 -9.33
C LYS A 52 -6.63 25.68 -8.59
N TYR A 53 -7.94 25.46 -8.47
CA TYR A 53 -8.89 26.39 -7.88
C TYR A 53 -9.71 25.69 -6.80
N SER A 54 -10.10 26.44 -5.78
CA SER A 54 -11.16 25.99 -4.88
C SER A 54 -12.50 25.90 -5.66
N ASP A 55 -13.36 24.95 -5.31
CA ASP A 55 -14.63 24.75 -6.03
C ASP A 55 -15.51 26.02 -5.98
N ASN A 56 -15.41 26.82 -4.91
CA ASN A 56 -16.17 28.05 -4.71
C ASN A 56 -15.55 29.28 -5.40
N ASP A 57 -14.25 29.28 -5.64
CA ASP A 57 -13.49 30.44 -6.17
C ASP A 57 -13.12 30.27 -7.63
N ALA A 58 -13.51 29.15 -8.24
CA ALA A 58 -13.18 28.88 -9.63
C ALA A 58 -13.94 29.81 -10.58
N PRO A 59 -13.26 30.40 -11.60
CA PRO A 59 -13.91 31.19 -12.65
C PRO A 59 -15.01 30.38 -13.33
N LEU A 60 -16.06 31.10 -13.80
CA LEU A 60 -17.16 30.50 -14.55
C LEU A 60 -16.61 29.74 -15.77
N GLY A 61 -17.06 28.49 -15.96
CA GLY A 61 -16.61 27.65 -17.06
C GLY A 61 -15.34 26.84 -16.78
N THR A 62 -14.75 26.96 -15.58
CA THR A 62 -13.60 26.12 -15.20
C THR A 62 -13.98 24.64 -15.20
N PRO A 63 -13.23 23.78 -15.91
CA PRO A 63 -13.47 22.35 -15.92
C PRO A 63 -13.49 21.74 -14.51
N GLU A 64 -14.35 20.77 -14.29
CA GLU A 64 -14.49 20.08 -13.00
C GLU A 64 -13.17 19.49 -12.50
N LEU A 65 -12.35 19.00 -13.41
CA LEU A 65 -11.00 18.48 -13.15
C LEU A 65 -10.08 19.49 -12.44
N LEU A 66 -10.25 20.78 -12.66
CA LEU A 66 -9.37 21.82 -12.09
C LEU A 66 -9.90 22.41 -10.78
N ARG A 67 -11.12 22.07 -10.34
CA ARG A 67 -11.76 22.68 -9.17
C ARG A 67 -12.23 21.71 -8.10
N LYS A 68 -12.56 20.48 -8.44
CA LYS A 68 -13.05 19.46 -7.49
C LYS A 68 -11.91 18.95 -6.61
N ASP A 69 -12.17 18.77 -5.33
CA ASP A 69 -11.21 18.20 -4.36
C ASP A 69 -10.94 16.71 -4.61
N PHE A 70 -11.94 16.00 -5.11
CA PHE A 70 -11.87 14.55 -5.32
C PHE A 70 -12.26 14.17 -6.75
N MET A 71 -11.59 13.15 -7.23
CA MET A 71 -11.87 12.53 -8.52
C MET A 71 -12.17 11.05 -8.37
N ILE A 72 -12.89 10.53 -9.37
CA ILE A 72 -13.17 9.10 -9.47
C ILE A 72 -12.13 8.49 -10.40
N GLU A 73 -11.38 7.54 -9.85
CA GLU A 73 -10.36 6.76 -10.55
C GLU A 73 -10.81 5.31 -10.69
N LYS A 74 -10.19 4.59 -11.60
CA LYS A 74 -10.26 3.13 -11.70
C LYS A 74 -8.95 2.53 -11.22
N GLY A 75 -8.93 1.21 -11.02
CA GLY A 75 -7.70 0.55 -10.62
C GLY A 75 -7.80 -0.96 -10.74
N ARG A 76 -6.66 -1.59 -10.62
CA ARG A 76 -6.52 -3.05 -10.65
C ARG A 76 -5.54 -3.49 -9.58
N ALA A 77 -5.89 -4.55 -8.85
CA ALA A 77 -4.93 -5.25 -8.02
C ALA A 77 -4.97 -6.74 -8.36
N TYR A 78 -3.80 -7.36 -8.48
CA TYR A 78 -3.69 -8.79 -8.75
C TYR A 78 -2.43 -9.34 -8.11
N GLY A 79 -2.46 -10.61 -7.78
CA GLY A 79 -1.34 -11.23 -7.10
C GLY A 79 -1.50 -12.71 -6.87
N LEU A 80 -0.46 -13.25 -6.26
CA LEU A 80 -0.35 -14.63 -5.86
C LEU A 80 0.14 -14.69 -4.42
N ASP A 81 -0.58 -15.43 -3.58
CA ASP A 81 -0.21 -15.72 -2.21
C ASP A 81 0.11 -17.21 -2.09
N VAL A 82 1.25 -17.53 -1.50
CA VAL A 82 1.69 -18.91 -1.27
C VAL A 82 2.06 -19.03 0.20
N SER A 83 1.52 -20.03 0.88
CA SER A 83 1.95 -20.37 2.24
C SER A 83 2.25 -21.84 2.39
N LEU A 84 3.28 -22.11 3.17
CA LEU A 84 3.75 -23.46 3.50
C LEU A 84 3.79 -23.62 5.02
N LYS A 85 3.16 -24.67 5.52
CA LYS A 85 3.16 -25.01 6.93
C LYS A 85 3.65 -26.44 7.12
N TYR A 86 4.66 -26.60 7.96
CA TYR A 86 5.13 -27.90 8.43
C TYR A 86 5.07 -27.97 9.95
N GLU A 87 4.47 -29.03 10.49
CA GLU A 87 4.31 -29.20 11.92
C GLU A 87 4.53 -30.65 12.34
N ASN A 88 5.41 -30.85 13.28
CA ASN A 88 5.58 -32.14 13.96
C ASN A 88 5.80 -31.94 15.47
N MET A 89 6.14 -33.01 16.20
CA MET A 89 6.31 -32.95 17.66
C MET A 89 7.35 -31.94 18.16
N ARG A 90 8.33 -31.57 17.33
CA ARG A 90 9.44 -30.67 17.71
C ARG A 90 9.57 -29.44 16.87
N TRP A 91 9.13 -29.46 15.62
CA TRP A 91 9.26 -28.38 14.67
C TRP A 91 7.92 -27.83 14.28
N TYR A 92 7.82 -26.52 14.32
CA TYR A 92 6.78 -25.76 13.65
C TYR A 92 7.48 -24.81 12.68
N LEU A 93 7.26 -24.99 11.39
CA LEU A 93 7.78 -24.14 10.33
C LEU A 93 6.61 -23.58 9.55
N TRP A 94 6.60 -22.27 9.38
CA TRP A 94 5.61 -21.60 8.59
C TRP A 94 6.27 -20.54 7.73
N GLY A 95 5.89 -20.48 6.47
CA GLY A 95 6.33 -19.48 5.53
C GLY A 95 5.16 -18.99 4.70
N ALA A 96 5.08 -17.68 4.48
CA ALA A 96 4.14 -17.08 3.56
C ALA A 96 4.88 -16.10 2.65
N TYR A 97 4.54 -16.15 1.38
CA TYR A 97 5.04 -15.25 0.36
C TYR A 97 3.88 -14.68 -0.44
N SER A 98 3.87 -13.36 -0.59
CA SER A 98 2.89 -12.63 -1.38
C SER A 98 3.59 -11.85 -2.50
N LEU A 99 3.13 -12.03 -3.72
CA LEU A 99 3.45 -11.21 -4.87
C LEU A 99 2.20 -10.43 -5.25
N GLY A 100 2.24 -9.10 -5.15
CA GLY A 100 1.09 -8.26 -5.43
C GLY A 100 1.42 -7.06 -6.31
N TYR A 101 0.45 -6.65 -7.12
CA TYR A 101 0.51 -5.46 -7.98
C TYR A 101 -0.75 -4.65 -7.77
N VAL A 102 -0.58 -3.34 -7.54
CA VAL A 102 -1.71 -2.42 -7.39
C VAL A 102 -1.47 -1.18 -8.23
N ASN A 103 -2.26 -1.04 -9.29
CA ASN A 103 -2.20 0.09 -10.20
C ASN A 103 -3.53 0.84 -10.19
N LYS A 104 -3.45 2.14 -10.38
CA LYS A 104 -4.60 3.03 -10.60
C LYS A 104 -4.43 3.77 -11.90
N ASP A 105 -5.57 4.13 -12.48
CA ASP A 105 -5.66 4.91 -13.72
C ASP A 105 -6.33 6.25 -13.39
N TYR A 106 -5.69 7.36 -13.74
CA TYR A 106 -6.26 8.70 -13.65
C TYR A 106 -6.21 9.41 -15.00
N GLU A 107 -7.11 10.33 -15.22
CA GLU A 107 -7.18 11.17 -16.40
C GLU A 107 -6.60 12.54 -16.07
N ASP A 108 -5.68 13.04 -16.89
CA ASP A 108 -5.10 14.37 -16.75
C ASP A 108 -5.97 15.46 -17.40
N VAL A 109 -5.48 16.72 -17.40
CA VAL A 109 -6.17 17.89 -17.95
C VAL A 109 -6.41 17.76 -19.46
N ASP A 110 -5.53 17.07 -20.15
CA ASP A 110 -5.58 16.82 -21.61
C ASP A 110 -6.38 15.57 -21.97
N LYS A 111 -7.06 14.96 -20.97
CA LYS A 111 -7.84 13.72 -21.09
C LYS A 111 -6.99 12.50 -21.47
N VAL A 112 -5.70 12.54 -21.17
CA VAL A 112 -4.81 11.40 -21.34
C VAL A 112 -4.90 10.51 -20.11
N LEU A 113 -5.06 9.22 -20.33
CA LEU A 113 -5.13 8.22 -19.27
C LEU A 113 -3.72 7.80 -18.84
N HIS A 114 -3.39 8.03 -17.59
CA HIS A 114 -2.13 7.63 -16.99
C HIS A 114 -2.34 6.49 -16.00
N THR A 115 -1.55 5.44 -16.13
CA THR A 115 -1.51 4.34 -15.16
C THR A 115 -0.33 4.53 -14.22
N TYR A 116 -0.56 4.45 -12.93
CA TYR A 116 0.50 4.59 -11.93
C TYR A 116 0.38 3.53 -10.82
N ARG A 117 1.51 3.22 -10.20
CA ARG A 117 1.59 2.37 -9.00
C ARG A 117 1.09 3.15 -7.79
N THR A 118 0.32 2.51 -6.95
CA THR A 118 -0.11 3.14 -5.70
C THR A 118 1.05 3.20 -4.68
N HIS A 119 1.02 4.18 -3.76
CA HIS A 119 2.05 4.31 -2.73
C HIS A 119 2.11 3.12 -1.76
N TYR A 120 1.09 2.26 -1.73
CA TYR A 120 1.04 1.03 -0.94
C TYR A 120 1.28 -0.25 -1.76
N ASP A 121 1.74 -0.14 -3.01
CA ASP A 121 2.09 -1.27 -3.88
C ASP A 121 3.41 -1.92 -3.40
N ARG A 122 3.32 -2.84 -2.45
CA ARG A 122 4.44 -3.65 -1.99
C ARG A 122 4.48 -4.95 -2.78
N ARG A 123 5.38 -5.04 -3.74
CA ARG A 123 5.43 -6.16 -4.70
C ARG A 123 5.71 -7.50 -4.08
N HIS A 124 6.72 -7.56 -3.21
CA HIS A 124 7.13 -8.79 -2.55
C HIS A 124 7.01 -8.61 -1.05
N ASN A 125 6.33 -9.53 -0.42
CA ASN A 125 6.23 -9.62 1.02
C ASN A 125 6.43 -11.07 1.43
N MET A 126 7.35 -11.32 2.39
CA MET A 126 7.66 -12.66 2.87
C MET A 126 7.72 -12.66 4.38
N ASN A 127 7.11 -13.67 4.98
CA ASN A 127 7.14 -13.92 6.40
C ASN A 127 7.53 -15.37 6.63
N LEU A 128 8.60 -15.59 7.39
CA LEU A 128 9.05 -16.92 7.78
C LEU A 128 9.03 -17.02 9.30
N MET A 129 8.60 -18.16 9.79
CA MET A 129 8.60 -18.48 11.21
C MET A 129 9.07 -19.92 11.40
N ALA A 130 10.02 -20.10 12.31
CA ALA A 130 10.51 -21.40 12.73
C ALA A 130 10.47 -21.48 14.25
N THR A 131 9.89 -22.53 14.80
CA THR A 131 9.91 -22.83 16.22
C THR A 131 10.42 -24.25 16.44
N TYR A 132 11.37 -24.38 17.33
CA TYR A 132 11.93 -25.68 17.74
C TYR A 132 11.69 -25.92 19.22
N THR A 133 11.08 -27.05 19.53
CA THR A 133 10.84 -27.50 20.91
C THR A 133 11.89 -28.52 21.32
N ALA A 134 12.74 -28.16 22.28
CA ALA A 134 13.87 -28.96 22.76
C ALA A 134 13.63 -29.50 24.16
N GLY A 135 14.45 -30.52 24.50
CA GLY A 135 14.45 -31.20 25.80
C GLY A 135 13.53 -32.43 25.86
N SER A 136 13.80 -33.31 26.82
CA SER A 136 13.06 -34.57 27.01
C SER A 136 11.62 -34.35 27.45
N LYS A 137 11.36 -33.24 28.16
CA LYS A 137 10.04 -32.82 28.62
C LYS A 137 9.49 -31.63 27.81
N HIS A 138 10.06 -31.37 26.59
CA HIS A 138 9.66 -30.25 25.73
C HIS A 138 9.66 -28.87 26.47
N GLN A 139 10.65 -28.68 27.37
CA GLN A 139 10.68 -27.53 28.26
C GLN A 139 11.30 -26.28 27.60
N TRP A 140 12.03 -26.40 26.52
CA TRP A 140 12.60 -25.29 25.80
C TRP A 140 11.88 -25.07 24.48
N GLU A 141 11.56 -23.82 24.18
CA GLU A 141 10.99 -23.40 22.91
C GLU A 141 11.85 -22.26 22.37
N ILE A 142 12.42 -22.44 21.20
CA ILE A 142 13.26 -21.48 20.51
C ILE A 142 12.53 -21.11 19.23
N SER A 143 12.21 -19.82 19.06
CA SER A 143 11.49 -19.32 17.91
C SER A 143 12.31 -18.27 17.18
N ALA A 144 12.24 -18.28 15.85
CA ALA A 144 12.78 -17.25 14.99
C ALA A 144 11.70 -16.82 14.00
N ARG A 145 11.58 -15.50 13.80
CA ARG A 145 10.68 -14.91 12.81
C ARG A 145 11.44 -13.94 11.94
N TRP A 146 11.35 -14.12 10.65
CA TRP A 146 11.91 -13.18 9.68
C TRP A 146 10.82 -12.61 8.79
N ASN A 147 10.80 -11.28 8.69
CA ASN A 147 9.90 -10.53 7.85
C ASN A 147 10.72 -9.80 6.78
N PHE A 148 10.30 -9.87 5.56
CA PHE A 148 10.90 -9.19 4.42
C PHE A 148 9.81 -8.51 3.59
N GLY A 149 10.10 -7.32 3.09
CA GLY A 149 9.22 -6.65 2.14
C GLY A 149 9.96 -5.65 1.28
N THR A 150 9.62 -5.59 0.00
CA THR A 150 10.12 -4.54 -0.88
C THR A 150 9.63 -3.18 -0.42
N GLY A 151 10.41 -2.14 -0.70
CA GLY A 151 10.05 -0.77 -0.33
C GLY A 151 8.77 -0.30 -0.99
N PHE A 152 8.09 0.63 -0.35
CA PHE A 152 6.91 1.28 -0.93
C PHE A 152 7.30 2.29 -2.00
N PRO A 153 6.47 2.46 -3.06
CA PRO A 153 6.65 3.52 -4.02
C PRO A 153 6.42 4.90 -3.41
N PHE A 154 7.15 5.88 -3.91
CA PHE A 154 6.95 7.29 -3.57
C PHE A 154 7.21 8.18 -4.79
N THR A 155 6.65 9.38 -4.81
CA THR A 155 6.89 10.35 -5.86
C THR A 155 8.18 11.11 -5.57
N LYS A 156 9.15 11.04 -6.50
CA LYS A 156 10.41 11.75 -6.37
C LYS A 156 10.20 13.25 -6.58
N VAL A 157 11.04 14.04 -5.94
CA VAL A 157 11.21 15.47 -6.26
C VAL A 157 12.20 15.57 -7.41
N SER A 158 11.80 16.21 -8.49
CA SER A 158 12.61 16.41 -9.68
C SER A 158 13.43 17.68 -9.60
N ALA A 159 12.81 18.77 -9.14
CA ALA A 159 13.45 20.06 -9.01
C ALA A 159 12.75 20.96 -7.97
N PHE A 160 13.44 22.05 -7.64
CA PHE A 160 12.88 23.15 -6.86
C PHE A 160 12.90 24.42 -7.69
N TYR A 161 11.93 25.29 -7.47
CA TYR A 161 11.89 26.61 -8.11
C TYR A 161 11.40 27.67 -7.12
N GLU A 162 11.70 28.91 -7.41
CA GLU A 162 11.19 30.04 -6.64
C GLU A 162 9.80 30.43 -7.15
N LYS A 163 8.80 30.28 -6.30
CA LYS A 163 7.42 30.71 -6.59
C LYS A 163 7.24 32.13 -6.11
N LEU A 164 7.19 33.08 -7.07
CA LEU A 164 6.96 34.48 -6.78
C LEU A 164 5.46 34.74 -6.55
N PRO A 165 5.04 35.42 -5.46
CA PRO A 165 3.66 35.73 -5.15
C PRO A 165 3.15 36.94 -5.95
N TYR A 166 2.91 36.76 -7.25
CA TYR A 166 2.40 37.82 -8.14
C TYR A 166 0.98 38.34 -7.77
N ASP A 167 0.26 37.66 -6.91
CA ASP A 167 -1.03 38.06 -6.34
C ASP A 167 -0.88 39.09 -5.21
N ASN A 168 0.31 39.24 -4.65
CA ASN A 168 0.61 40.24 -3.64
C ASN A 168 1.20 41.49 -4.30
N ILE A 169 0.42 42.57 -4.40
CA ILE A 169 0.84 43.86 -4.99
C ILE A 169 1.97 44.56 -4.23
N TYR A 170 2.26 44.13 -3.01
CA TYR A 170 3.35 44.68 -2.16
C TYR A 170 4.63 43.84 -2.25
N PHE A 171 4.61 42.71 -2.98
CA PHE A 171 5.78 41.88 -3.14
C PHE A 171 6.77 42.51 -4.15
N ASP A 172 7.98 42.76 -3.68
CA ASP A 172 9.06 43.25 -4.54
C ASP A 172 10.06 42.12 -4.85
N PRO A 173 10.04 41.59 -6.10
CA PRO A 173 10.91 40.46 -6.47
C PRO A 173 12.40 40.79 -6.49
N TYR A 174 12.79 42.06 -6.33
CA TYR A 174 14.18 42.48 -6.27
C TYR A 174 14.74 42.51 -4.85
N THR A 175 13.87 42.63 -3.83
CA THR A 175 14.28 42.77 -2.44
C THR A 175 13.77 41.63 -1.55
N GLU A 176 12.79 40.89 -2.01
CA GLU A 176 12.16 39.78 -1.24
C GLU A 176 12.33 38.46 -2.00
N SER A 177 12.59 37.39 -1.23
CA SER A 177 12.61 36.03 -1.76
C SER A 177 11.19 35.46 -1.89
N GLY A 178 10.96 34.74 -2.95
CA GLY A 178 9.72 33.99 -3.13
C GLY A 178 9.61 32.73 -2.24
N TYR A 179 8.57 31.98 -2.40
CA TYR A 179 8.37 30.72 -1.70
C TYR A 179 9.02 29.56 -2.47
N LEU A 180 9.45 28.53 -1.73
CA LEU A 180 9.96 27.32 -2.33
C LEU A 180 8.83 26.55 -3.02
N GLY A 181 8.89 26.43 -4.33
CA GLY A 181 8.04 25.55 -5.14
C GLY A 181 8.75 24.23 -5.41
N ILE A 182 8.00 23.16 -5.53
CA ILE A 182 8.50 21.80 -5.76
C ILE A 182 7.95 21.30 -7.09
N ILE A 183 8.83 20.80 -7.94
CA ILE A 183 8.48 20.06 -9.16
C ILE A 183 8.63 18.57 -8.85
N TYR A 184 7.54 17.86 -8.90
CA TYR A 184 7.52 16.41 -8.73
C TYR A 184 7.76 15.71 -10.07
N ASP A 185 8.39 14.55 -10.00
CA ASP A 185 8.53 13.61 -11.09
C ASP A 185 7.22 12.81 -11.29
N GLU A 186 7.26 11.82 -12.17
CA GLU A 186 6.13 10.90 -12.36
C GLU A 186 5.67 10.30 -11.04
N LEU A 187 4.37 10.07 -10.92
CA LEU A 187 3.73 9.63 -9.70
C LEU A 187 4.24 8.25 -9.27
N ASN A 188 4.76 8.17 -8.04
CA ASN A 188 5.24 6.94 -7.41
C ASN A 188 6.31 6.18 -8.23
N ASN A 189 7.17 6.90 -8.95
CA ASN A 189 8.26 6.33 -9.73
C ASN A 189 9.52 6.02 -8.90
N GLY A 190 9.60 6.51 -7.68
CA GLY A 190 10.61 6.14 -6.69
C GLY A 190 10.22 4.88 -5.92
N GLN A 191 11.22 4.26 -5.29
CA GLN A 191 10.99 3.12 -4.39
C GLN A 191 11.87 3.27 -3.15
N LEU A 192 11.26 3.14 -1.98
CA LEU A 192 11.97 3.10 -0.70
C LEU A 192 12.86 1.84 -0.61
N PRO A 193 13.88 1.83 0.25
CA PRO A 193 14.67 0.65 0.51
C PRO A 193 13.81 -0.53 0.97
N THR A 194 14.31 -1.74 0.72
CA THR A 194 13.69 -2.96 1.23
C THR A 194 13.75 -2.99 2.76
N TYR A 195 12.71 -3.53 3.36
CA TYR A 195 12.64 -3.74 4.80
C TYR A 195 12.82 -5.22 5.13
N HIS A 196 13.65 -5.52 6.11
CA HIS A 196 13.71 -6.85 6.71
C HIS A 196 13.94 -6.75 8.22
N ARG A 197 13.40 -7.72 8.94
CA ARG A 197 13.53 -7.82 10.39
C ARG A 197 13.59 -9.29 10.81
N LEU A 198 14.53 -9.59 11.67
CA LEU A 198 14.67 -10.90 12.32
C LEU A 198 14.45 -10.73 13.83
N ASP A 199 13.52 -11.51 14.37
CA ASP A 199 13.25 -11.60 15.79
C ASP A 199 13.55 -13.03 16.25
N ILE A 200 14.22 -13.18 17.39
CA ILE A 200 14.51 -14.47 18.02
C ILE A 200 13.97 -14.45 19.44
N ASP A 201 13.27 -15.51 19.80
CA ASP A 201 12.70 -15.69 21.13
C ASP A 201 13.11 -17.05 21.72
N VAL A 202 13.39 -17.09 23.01
CA VAL A 202 13.70 -18.31 23.77
C VAL A 202 12.83 -18.35 25.01
N LYS A 203 12.05 -19.40 25.12
CA LYS A 203 11.15 -19.64 26.25
C LYS A 203 11.50 -20.95 26.95
N ARG A 204 11.50 -20.94 28.29
CA ARG A 204 11.63 -22.13 29.11
C ARG A 204 10.40 -22.33 29.98
N LYS A 205 9.82 -23.54 29.95
CA LYS A 205 8.74 -23.99 30.81
C LYS A 205 9.31 -24.70 32.03
N PHE A 206 8.91 -24.30 33.22
CA PHE A 206 9.24 -24.96 34.47
C PHE A 206 8.01 -25.71 34.95
N TYR A 207 8.19 -27.01 35.25
CA TYR A 207 7.12 -27.83 35.81
C TYR A 207 7.37 -27.93 37.31
N PHE A 208 6.48 -27.37 38.10
CA PHE A 208 6.48 -27.54 39.56
C PHE A 208 5.64 -28.76 39.88
N THR A 209 6.23 -29.75 40.52
CA THR A 209 5.50 -30.92 41.01
C THR A 209 4.70 -30.46 42.23
N GLU A 210 3.38 -30.52 42.20
CA GLU A 210 2.58 -30.47 43.41
C GLU A 210 2.85 -31.76 44.17
N ASN A 211 3.36 -31.65 45.42
CA ASN A 211 3.52 -32.78 46.36
C ASN A 211 2.13 -33.10 47.00
#